data_e0e0871cd34d102d62c940769dab7a3c
#
_entry.id   e0e0871cd34d102d62c940769dab7a3c
#
_cell.length_a   1.000
_cell.length_b   1.000
_cell.length_c   1.000
_cell.angle_alpha   90.00
_cell.angle_beta   90.00
_cell.angle_gamma   90.00
#
_symmetry.space_group_name_H-M   'P 1'
#
loop_
_entity.id
_entity.type
_entity.pdbx_description
1 polymer ?
#
loop_
_entity_poly.entity_id
_entity_poly.type
_entity_poly.pdbx_seq_one_letter_code
_entity_poly.pdbx_strand_id
1 'polypeptide(L)'
;LDPTNVGVLKVFAGITPVSAGGDSIGGTIIAQSRAPEFAPAGQSITKGELGAFYRGNNQARGANVSVMYATDAFNISYSGSTSKADNYTAGADFKTYDFTGRAGHNLPRNEVGSTAYDTRNQTIGLAFKSDNHLFQAKLGFQDMPFQLYPNQRMDMLDNTQRSVNLRYAGQFDWGSLDARAYQEKVDHFMDFGADKRYWYGMGSMVAGSSVASQPCAPISSTCAAGMPMLTEGKTSGVSVKGDVTLGQHDVLRVGGEMQQY
;
A
#
# COMPACT_ATOMS: atom_id res chain seq x y z
N LEU A 1 0.95 0.88 0.42
CA LEU A 1 1.84 1.91 -0.12
C LEU A 1 3.17 1.83 0.62
N ASP A 2 4.27 1.61 -0.10
CA ASP A 2 5.62 1.63 0.47
C ASP A 2 6.15 3.08 0.49
N PRO A 3 6.35 3.69 1.67
CA PRO A 3 6.79 5.08 1.77
C PRO A 3 8.20 5.31 1.19
N THR A 4 9.03 4.30 1.09
CA THR A 4 10.39 4.42 0.53
C THR A 4 10.40 4.69 -0.97
N ASN A 5 9.30 4.37 -1.67
CA ASN A 5 9.09 4.61 -3.10
C ASN A 5 8.34 5.90 -3.42
N VAL A 6 7.89 6.65 -2.41
CA VAL A 6 7.16 7.90 -2.61
C VAL A 6 8.15 9.05 -2.78
N GLY A 7 8.09 9.73 -3.92
CA GLY A 7 8.86 10.95 -4.20
C GLY A 7 8.07 12.22 -3.93
N VAL A 8 6.77 12.19 -4.20
CA VAL A 8 5.87 13.34 -4.02
C VAL A 8 4.54 12.88 -3.44
N LEU A 9 4.07 13.61 -2.44
CA LEU A 9 2.74 13.46 -1.88
C LEU A 9 1.97 14.75 -2.06
N LYS A 10 0.85 14.70 -2.78
CA LYS A 10 -0.07 15.83 -2.95
C LYS A 10 -1.35 15.54 -2.19
N VAL A 11 -1.78 16.48 -1.37
CA VAL A 11 -3.02 16.40 -0.60
C VAL A 11 -3.96 17.52 -1.05
N PHE A 12 -5.13 17.15 -1.53
CA PHE A 12 -6.23 18.05 -1.84
C PHE A 12 -7.28 17.90 -0.74
N ALA A 13 -7.43 18.88 0.10
CA ALA A 13 -8.46 18.89 1.13
C ALA A 13 -9.77 19.42 0.56
N GLY A 14 -10.88 18.71 0.78
CA GLY A 14 -12.19 19.07 0.25
C GLY A 14 -12.40 18.60 -1.18
N ILE A 15 -13.04 19.42 -2.00
CA ILE A 15 -13.39 19.07 -3.39
C ILE A 15 -12.12 18.97 -4.24
N THR A 16 -11.89 17.80 -4.80
CA THR A 16 -10.73 17.54 -5.67
C THR A 16 -10.92 18.21 -7.04
N PRO A 17 -9.90 18.92 -7.57
CA PRO A 17 -9.98 19.44 -8.94
C PRO A 17 -10.15 18.30 -9.96
N VAL A 18 -10.92 18.57 -11.02
CA VAL A 18 -11.14 17.59 -12.11
C VAL A 18 -9.82 17.07 -12.70
N SER A 19 -8.81 17.94 -12.81
CA SER A 19 -7.47 17.57 -13.28
C SER A 19 -6.74 16.56 -12.41
N ALA A 20 -7.18 16.36 -11.16
CA ALA A 20 -6.61 15.43 -10.18
C ALA A 20 -7.53 14.25 -9.83
N GLY A 21 -8.59 14.04 -10.65
CA GLY A 21 -9.54 12.94 -10.46
C GLY A 21 -10.99 13.40 -10.31
N GLY A 22 -11.26 14.49 -9.62
CA GLY A 22 -12.53 15.25 -9.63
C GLY A 22 -13.76 14.63 -8.97
N ASP A 23 -13.73 13.36 -8.59
CA ASP A 23 -14.88 12.60 -8.10
C ASP A 23 -14.97 12.49 -6.57
N SER A 24 -14.02 13.07 -5.85
CA SER A 24 -13.99 13.05 -4.39
C SER A 24 -14.42 14.37 -3.77
N ILE A 25 -15.35 14.30 -2.81
CA ILE A 25 -15.81 15.44 -2.00
C ILE A 25 -15.12 15.52 -0.64
N GLY A 26 -14.48 14.45 -0.21
CA GLY A 26 -13.76 14.37 1.08
C GLY A 26 -12.29 14.76 1.00
N GLY A 27 -11.74 14.78 -0.21
CA GLY A 27 -10.33 15.06 -0.49
C GLY A 27 -9.63 13.92 -1.23
N THR A 28 -8.47 14.21 -1.78
CA THR A 28 -7.66 13.24 -2.54
C THR A 28 -6.21 13.31 -2.11
N ILE A 29 -5.60 12.14 -1.95
CA ILE A 29 -4.16 12.01 -1.71
C ILE A 29 -3.55 11.34 -2.93
N ILE A 30 -2.63 12.03 -3.60
CA ILE A 30 -1.89 11.49 -4.74
C ILE A 30 -0.45 11.23 -4.29
N ALA A 31 -0.07 9.97 -4.26
CA ALA A 31 1.31 9.55 -4.04
C ALA A 31 1.96 9.24 -5.40
N GLN A 32 3.03 9.92 -5.70
CA GLN A 32 3.81 9.70 -6.92
C GLN A 32 5.18 9.16 -6.55
N SER A 33 5.64 8.16 -7.28
CA SER A 33 6.99 7.66 -7.13
C SER A 33 8.04 8.67 -7.64
N ARG A 34 9.28 8.50 -7.21
CA ARG A 34 10.40 9.33 -7.68
C ARG A 34 10.47 9.31 -9.22
N ALA A 35 10.71 10.46 -9.81
CA ALA A 35 10.94 10.56 -11.24
C ALA A 35 12.27 9.86 -11.62
N PRO A 36 12.39 9.24 -12.80
CA PRO A 36 13.67 8.71 -13.25
C PRO A 36 14.67 9.85 -13.46
N GLU A 37 15.89 9.63 -13.04
CA GLU A 37 17.01 10.54 -13.28
C GLU A 37 17.81 10.03 -14.48
N PHE A 38 18.42 10.94 -15.23
CA PHE A 38 19.29 10.64 -16.35
C PHE A 38 20.63 11.33 -16.18
N ALA A 39 21.69 10.75 -16.72
CA ALA A 39 23.01 11.34 -16.72
C ALA A 39 23.13 12.45 -17.80
N PRO A 40 24.11 13.34 -17.70
CA PRO A 40 24.50 14.17 -18.82
C PRO A 40 24.93 13.37 -20.04
N ALA A 41 24.86 13.97 -21.24
CA ALA A 41 25.22 13.30 -22.49
C ALA A 41 26.61 12.64 -22.43
N GLY A 42 26.69 11.39 -22.84
CA GLY A 42 27.91 10.60 -22.85
C GLY A 42 28.43 10.16 -21.48
N GLN A 43 27.66 10.36 -20.42
CA GLN A 43 28.00 9.95 -19.06
C GLN A 43 27.05 8.90 -18.53
N SER A 44 27.40 8.32 -17.38
CA SER A 44 26.51 7.46 -16.59
C SER A 44 26.56 7.86 -15.12
N ILE A 45 25.47 7.59 -14.42
CA ILE A 45 25.38 7.75 -12.96
C ILE A 45 24.92 6.46 -12.32
N THR A 46 25.48 6.15 -11.17
CA THR A 46 25.01 5.08 -10.29
C THR A 46 24.72 5.68 -8.92
N LYS A 47 23.54 5.42 -8.39
CA LYS A 47 23.16 5.83 -7.03
C LYS A 47 22.67 4.62 -6.26
N GLY A 48 22.98 4.60 -4.97
CA GLY A 48 22.49 3.58 -4.04
C GLY A 48 22.14 4.20 -2.70
N GLU A 49 21.15 3.65 -2.05
CA GLU A 49 20.72 4.02 -0.69
C GLU A 49 20.42 2.74 0.08
N LEU A 50 20.89 2.68 1.30
CA LEU A 50 20.59 1.61 2.25
C LEU A 50 20.12 2.25 3.55
N GLY A 51 18.98 1.81 4.05
CA GLY A 51 18.42 2.25 5.32
C GLY A 51 18.04 1.06 6.18
N ALA A 52 18.11 1.22 7.50
CA ALA A 52 17.60 0.25 8.46
C ALA A 52 17.07 0.98 9.69
N PHE A 53 16.12 0.36 10.38
CA PHE A 53 15.61 0.87 11.64
C PHE A 53 15.34 -0.25 12.64
N TYR A 54 15.38 0.12 13.91
CA TYR A 54 14.94 -0.72 15.02
C TYR A 54 14.16 0.14 16.05
N ARG A 55 13.07 -0.42 16.60
CA ARG A 55 12.28 0.17 17.69
C ARG A 55 12.05 -0.88 18.76
N GLY A 56 12.36 -0.56 20.01
CA GLY A 56 12.43 -1.56 21.11
C GLY A 56 11.10 -2.15 21.55
N ASN A 57 10.01 -1.36 21.57
CA ASN A 57 8.77 -1.80 22.20
C ASN A 57 8.18 -3.09 21.58
N ASN A 58 8.03 -3.14 20.28
CA ASN A 58 7.50 -4.29 19.54
C ASN A 58 8.58 -5.00 18.70
N GLN A 59 9.84 -4.79 19.03
CA GLN A 59 10.99 -5.28 18.29
C GLN A 59 10.89 -4.99 16.79
N ALA A 60 10.25 -3.85 16.46
CA ALA A 60 10.04 -3.47 15.07
C ALA A 60 11.39 -3.20 14.41
N ARG A 61 11.63 -3.89 13.32
CA ARG A 61 12.86 -3.80 12.53
C ARG A 61 12.53 -3.79 11.06
N GLY A 62 13.35 -3.11 10.30
CA GLY A 62 13.21 -3.08 8.86
C GLY A 62 14.46 -2.58 8.18
N ALA A 63 14.51 -2.85 6.90
CA ALA A 63 15.57 -2.38 6.03
C ALA A 63 14.98 -2.01 4.67
N ASN A 64 15.62 -1.06 4.01
CA ASN A 64 15.33 -0.73 2.62
C ASN A 64 16.64 -0.58 1.84
N VAL A 65 16.59 -0.93 0.59
CA VAL A 65 17.65 -0.72 -0.38
C VAL A 65 17.06 -0.11 -1.63
N SER A 66 17.75 0.86 -2.20
CA SER A 66 17.49 1.31 -3.56
C SER A 66 18.80 1.41 -4.33
N VAL A 67 18.75 1.05 -5.60
CA VAL A 67 19.88 1.19 -6.53
C VAL A 67 19.34 1.65 -7.87
N MET A 68 20.10 2.52 -8.51
CA MET A 68 19.78 3.05 -9.83
C MET A 68 21.07 3.16 -10.65
N TYR A 69 20.95 2.80 -11.92
CA TYR A 69 21.94 3.10 -12.96
C TYR A 69 21.25 3.85 -14.10
N ALA A 70 21.87 4.90 -14.58
CA ALA A 70 21.34 5.67 -15.71
C ALA A 70 22.43 6.17 -16.63
N THR A 71 22.10 6.26 -17.91
CA THR A 71 22.79 7.01 -18.94
C THR A 71 21.99 8.27 -19.29
N ASP A 72 22.34 8.97 -20.32
CA ASP A 72 21.59 10.11 -20.85
C ASP A 72 20.22 9.70 -21.45
N ALA A 73 20.08 8.45 -21.92
CA ALA A 73 18.85 7.96 -22.55
C ALA A 73 18.12 6.85 -21.79
N PHE A 74 18.78 6.16 -20.86
CA PHE A 74 18.24 4.98 -20.19
C PHE A 74 18.39 5.06 -18.67
N ASN A 75 17.40 4.57 -17.94
CA ASN A 75 17.45 4.41 -16.50
C ASN A 75 16.87 3.05 -16.11
N ILE A 76 17.57 2.34 -15.25
CA ILE A 76 17.08 1.16 -14.54
C ILE A 76 17.20 1.39 -13.04
N SER A 77 16.16 1.06 -12.31
CA SER A 77 16.13 1.19 -10.85
C SER A 77 15.51 -0.03 -10.19
N TYR A 78 15.99 -0.35 -9.02
CA TYR A 78 15.40 -1.31 -8.11
C TYR A 78 15.25 -0.67 -6.74
N SER A 79 14.12 -0.94 -6.08
CA SER A 79 13.93 -0.64 -4.67
C SER A 79 13.28 -1.84 -3.98
N GLY A 80 13.76 -2.14 -2.79
CA GLY A 80 13.21 -3.18 -1.94
C GLY A 80 13.13 -2.72 -0.50
N SER A 81 12.08 -3.12 0.20
CA SER A 81 11.93 -2.87 1.63
C SER A 81 11.35 -4.07 2.34
N THR A 82 11.74 -4.25 3.59
CA THR A 82 11.14 -5.22 4.51
C THR A 82 10.93 -4.56 5.86
N SER A 83 9.83 -4.89 6.52
CA SER A 83 9.54 -4.41 7.86
C SER A 83 8.74 -5.45 8.62
N LYS A 84 9.16 -5.76 9.84
CA LYS A 84 8.53 -6.73 10.72
C LYS A 84 8.45 -6.18 12.14
N ALA A 85 7.35 -6.46 12.82
CA ALA A 85 7.17 -6.15 14.22
C ALA A 85 6.33 -7.23 14.91
N ASP A 86 6.59 -7.45 16.17
CA ASP A 86 5.75 -8.19 17.10
C ASP A 86 4.64 -7.27 17.65
N ASN A 87 3.75 -7.79 18.48
CA ASN A 87 2.79 -6.95 19.19
C ASN A 87 3.50 -5.95 20.10
N TYR A 88 2.98 -4.75 20.21
CA TYR A 88 3.56 -3.79 21.14
C TYR A 88 2.97 -3.92 22.54
N THR A 89 3.73 -3.47 23.53
CA THR A 89 3.39 -3.52 24.95
C THR A 89 3.00 -2.12 25.44
N ALA A 90 1.85 -2.02 26.11
CA ALA A 90 1.42 -0.81 26.78
C ALA A 90 2.22 -0.56 28.07
N GLY A 91 2.26 0.67 28.56
CA GLY A 91 3.03 1.05 29.75
C GLY A 91 2.54 0.42 31.07
N ALA A 92 1.31 -0.14 31.08
CA ALA A 92 0.71 -0.84 32.21
C ALA A 92 -0.32 -1.85 31.73
N ASP A 93 -0.75 -2.73 32.64
CA ASP A 93 -1.88 -3.63 32.41
C ASP A 93 -3.15 -2.83 32.10
N PHE A 94 -3.78 -3.12 30.97
CA PHE A 94 -5.05 -2.50 30.55
C PHE A 94 -6.17 -3.52 30.33
N LYS A 95 -5.83 -4.81 30.31
CA LYS A 95 -6.78 -5.93 30.20
C LYS A 95 -6.93 -6.62 31.55
N THR A 96 -8.10 -7.17 31.79
CA THR A 96 -8.38 -8.03 32.96
C THR A 96 -8.20 -9.52 32.65
N TYR A 97 -7.79 -9.86 31.43
CA TYR A 97 -7.64 -11.22 30.92
C TYR A 97 -6.38 -11.34 30.07
N ASP A 98 -5.82 -12.52 29.97
CA ASP A 98 -4.70 -12.91 29.11
C ASP A 98 -5.10 -13.96 28.06
N PHE A 99 -6.16 -14.71 28.30
CA PHE A 99 -6.62 -15.77 27.43
C PHE A 99 -7.44 -15.21 26.24
N THR A 100 -7.07 -15.60 25.01
CA THR A 100 -7.71 -15.11 23.77
C THR A 100 -8.93 -15.95 23.32
N GLY A 101 -9.15 -17.09 23.91
CA GLY A 101 -10.18 -18.05 23.52
C GLY A 101 -9.64 -19.19 22.63
N ARG A 102 -8.37 -19.15 22.26
CA ARG A 102 -7.68 -20.20 21.51
C ARG A 102 -6.77 -21.00 22.42
N ALA A 103 -6.84 -22.34 22.31
CA ALA A 103 -6.03 -23.21 23.14
C ALA A 103 -4.52 -22.93 22.93
N GLY A 104 -3.81 -22.71 24.05
CA GLY A 104 -2.37 -22.44 24.02
C GLY A 104 -1.97 -21.04 23.59
N HIS A 105 -2.90 -20.12 23.39
CA HIS A 105 -2.61 -18.75 23.01
C HIS A 105 -3.06 -17.74 24.09
N ASN A 106 -2.09 -17.15 24.76
CA ASN A 106 -2.29 -16.14 25.79
C ASN A 106 -1.50 -14.89 25.44
N LEU A 107 -2.07 -13.73 25.77
CA LEU A 107 -1.43 -12.42 25.63
C LEU A 107 -1.28 -11.79 27.01
N PRO A 108 -0.08 -11.35 27.44
CA PRO A 108 0.10 -10.55 28.63
C PRO A 108 -0.91 -9.42 28.73
N ARG A 109 -1.29 -9.05 29.96
CA ARG A 109 -2.35 -8.05 30.18
C ARG A 109 -2.01 -6.66 29.65
N ASN A 110 -0.73 -6.37 29.49
CA ASN A 110 -0.22 -5.14 28.92
C ASN A 110 0.14 -5.26 27.43
N GLU A 111 0.06 -6.46 26.81
CA GLU A 111 0.31 -6.62 25.37
C GLU A 111 -0.93 -6.24 24.55
N VAL A 112 -0.76 -5.41 23.55
CA VAL A 112 -1.82 -5.01 22.62
C VAL A 112 -1.81 -5.98 21.45
N GLY A 113 -2.71 -6.95 21.51
CA GLY A 113 -2.86 -7.97 20.47
C GLY A 113 -3.26 -7.38 19.12
N SER A 114 -2.94 -8.11 18.06
CA SER A 114 -3.20 -7.72 16.67
C SER A 114 -2.53 -6.42 16.25
N THR A 115 -1.30 -6.18 16.71
CA THR A 115 -0.50 -5.04 16.29
C THR A 115 0.77 -5.45 15.55
N ALA A 116 1.01 -6.75 15.43
CA ALA A 116 2.14 -7.32 14.70
C ALA A 116 1.94 -7.21 13.17
N TYR A 117 3.05 -7.14 12.45
CA TYR A 117 3.06 -7.13 10.98
C TYR A 117 4.36 -7.69 10.41
N ASP A 118 4.29 -8.20 9.18
CA ASP A 118 5.44 -8.57 8.33
C ASP A 118 5.14 -8.14 6.89
N THR A 119 5.99 -7.28 6.31
CA THR A 119 5.77 -6.72 4.98
C THR A 119 7.05 -6.72 4.17
N ARG A 120 6.94 -7.01 2.88
CA ARG A 120 8.02 -7.00 1.91
C ARG A 120 7.53 -6.35 0.63
N ASN A 121 8.27 -5.37 0.14
CA ASN A 121 7.95 -4.66 -1.09
C ASN A 121 9.15 -4.65 -2.01
N GLN A 122 8.90 -4.79 -3.31
CA GLN A 122 9.92 -4.68 -4.34
C GLN A 122 9.35 -3.93 -5.53
N THR A 123 10.18 -3.09 -6.14
CA THR A 123 9.83 -2.35 -7.35
C THR A 123 11.01 -2.34 -8.30
N ILE A 124 10.75 -2.66 -9.56
CA ILE A 124 11.69 -2.51 -10.67
C ILE A 124 11.16 -1.38 -11.54
N GLY A 125 12.00 -0.41 -11.84
CA GLY A 125 11.70 0.69 -12.74
C GLY A 125 12.64 0.69 -13.95
N LEU A 126 12.05 0.93 -15.11
CA LEU A 126 12.75 1.16 -16.37
C LEU A 126 12.26 2.50 -16.93
N ALA A 127 13.19 3.29 -17.47
CA ALA A 127 12.82 4.48 -18.22
C ALA A 127 13.74 4.66 -19.43
N PHE A 128 13.16 5.13 -20.50
CA PHE A 128 13.86 5.48 -21.73
C PHE A 128 13.45 6.89 -22.14
N LYS A 129 14.44 7.72 -22.39
CA LYS A 129 14.27 9.11 -22.83
C LYS A 129 14.89 9.27 -24.22
N SER A 130 14.15 9.90 -25.12
CA SER A 130 14.62 10.31 -26.44
C SER A 130 14.09 11.69 -26.72
N ASP A 131 14.96 12.67 -26.82
CA ASP A 131 14.62 14.09 -26.99
C ASP A 131 13.54 14.53 -25.97
N ASN A 132 12.37 14.87 -26.45
CA ASN A 132 11.23 15.36 -25.67
C ASN A 132 10.26 14.22 -25.25
N HIS A 133 10.66 12.95 -25.40
CA HIS A 133 9.81 11.80 -25.13
C HIS A 133 10.38 10.97 -23.97
N LEU A 134 9.52 10.56 -23.06
CA LEU A 134 9.84 9.71 -21.93
C LEU A 134 8.89 8.51 -21.88
N PHE A 135 9.46 7.30 -21.90
CA PHE A 135 8.77 6.05 -21.68
C PHE A 135 9.19 5.48 -20.33
N GLN A 136 8.24 5.00 -19.55
CA GLN A 136 8.49 4.40 -18.25
C GLN A 136 7.71 3.10 -18.11
N ALA A 137 8.33 2.11 -17.48
CA ALA A 137 7.68 0.89 -17.04
C ALA A 137 8.05 0.63 -15.58
N LYS A 138 7.07 0.25 -14.75
CA LYS A 138 7.28 -0.15 -13.35
C LYS A 138 6.59 -1.47 -13.09
N LEU A 139 7.31 -2.37 -12.42
CA LEU A 139 6.82 -3.65 -11.91
C LEU A 139 6.87 -3.58 -10.38
N GLY A 140 5.75 -3.79 -9.73
CA GLY A 140 5.63 -3.80 -8.28
C GLY A 140 5.24 -5.18 -7.77
N PHE A 141 5.85 -5.58 -6.66
CA PHE A 141 5.57 -6.81 -5.93
C PHE A 141 5.48 -6.50 -4.45
N GLN A 142 4.40 -6.94 -3.83
CA GLN A 142 4.23 -6.88 -2.38
C GLN A 142 3.88 -8.26 -1.86
N ASP A 143 4.48 -8.63 -0.74
CA ASP A 143 4.17 -9.81 0.04
C ASP A 143 4.02 -9.39 1.49
N MET A 144 2.85 -9.62 2.06
CA MET A 144 2.52 -9.31 3.45
C MET A 144 1.95 -10.57 4.10
N PRO A 145 2.81 -11.44 4.66
CA PRO A 145 2.36 -12.66 5.33
C PRO A 145 1.32 -12.41 6.41
N PHE A 146 1.37 -11.24 7.03
CA PHE A 146 0.30 -10.75 7.90
C PHE A 146 0.45 -9.25 8.17
N GLN A 147 -0.69 -8.61 8.37
CA GLN A 147 -0.81 -7.32 9.04
C GLN A 147 -2.04 -7.34 9.91
N LEU A 148 -1.83 -7.23 11.21
CA LEU A 148 -2.89 -7.36 12.19
C LEU A 148 -3.47 -5.99 12.55
N TYR A 149 -4.76 -5.96 12.92
CA TYR A 149 -5.51 -4.71 13.16
C TYR A 149 -6.20 -4.73 14.52
N PRO A 150 -5.67 -4.05 15.54
CA PRO A 150 -6.20 -4.13 16.91
C PRO A 150 -7.62 -3.58 17.06
N ASN A 151 -8.02 -2.67 16.18
CA ASN A 151 -9.31 -1.99 16.20
C ASN A 151 -10.34 -2.58 15.21
N GLN A 152 -10.01 -3.65 14.52
CA GLN A 152 -10.90 -4.34 13.59
C GLN A 152 -11.21 -5.74 14.07
N ARG A 153 -12.30 -6.33 13.59
CA ARG A 153 -12.69 -7.70 13.93
C ARG A 153 -11.79 -8.74 13.24
N MET A 154 -11.35 -8.45 12.04
CA MET A 154 -10.52 -9.34 11.24
C MET A 154 -9.10 -8.79 11.14
N ASP A 155 -8.16 -9.71 11.10
CA ASP A 155 -6.76 -9.46 10.77
C ASP A 155 -6.51 -9.86 9.31
N MET A 156 -5.57 -9.21 8.65
CA MET A 156 -5.05 -9.65 7.36
C MET A 156 -3.97 -10.71 7.61
N LEU A 157 -4.22 -11.92 7.15
CA LEU A 157 -3.38 -13.10 7.39
C LEU A 157 -2.58 -13.53 6.16
N ASP A 158 -2.87 -12.94 5.02
CA ASP A 158 -2.08 -13.02 3.79
C ASP A 158 -2.49 -11.91 2.84
N ASN A 159 -1.53 -11.29 2.18
CA ASN A 159 -1.79 -10.37 1.08
C ASN A 159 -0.61 -10.34 0.11
N THR A 160 -0.86 -10.71 -1.13
CA THR A 160 0.11 -10.57 -2.21
C THR A 160 -0.43 -9.62 -3.26
N GLN A 161 0.43 -8.73 -3.76
CA GLN A 161 0.10 -7.78 -4.81
C GLN A 161 1.14 -7.80 -5.91
N ARG A 162 0.68 -7.75 -7.15
CA ARG A 162 1.53 -7.58 -8.35
C ARG A 162 0.97 -6.45 -9.18
N SER A 163 1.83 -5.57 -9.64
CA SER A 163 1.41 -4.43 -10.44
C SER A 163 2.35 -4.17 -11.61
N VAL A 164 1.78 -3.71 -12.69
CA VAL A 164 2.49 -3.19 -13.87
C VAL A 164 1.94 -1.80 -14.15
N ASN A 165 2.84 -0.85 -14.40
CA ASN A 165 2.48 0.51 -14.75
C ASN A 165 3.36 0.98 -15.89
N LEU A 166 2.74 1.37 -16.99
CA LEU A 166 3.38 1.92 -18.18
C LEU A 166 2.98 3.39 -18.31
N ARG A 167 3.92 4.25 -18.61
CA ARG A 167 3.67 5.66 -18.83
C ARG A 167 4.47 6.17 -20.02
N TYR A 168 3.83 6.97 -20.84
CA TYR A 168 4.45 7.79 -21.85
C TYR A 168 4.21 9.26 -21.53
N ALA A 169 5.24 10.09 -21.65
CA ALA A 169 5.13 11.53 -21.60
C ALA A 169 5.91 12.15 -22.76
N GLY A 170 5.27 13.02 -23.52
CA GLY A 170 5.87 13.67 -24.67
C GLY A 170 5.57 15.16 -24.72
N GLN A 171 6.54 15.93 -25.18
CA GLN A 171 6.41 17.35 -25.51
C GLN A 171 6.42 17.51 -27.02
N PHE A 172 5.47 18.25 -27.54
CA PHE A 172 5.25 18.53 -28.95
C PHE A 172 5.10 20.03 -29.17
N ASP A 173 5.18 20.47 -30.41
CA ASP A 173 5.00 21.89 -30.76
C ASP A 173 3.62 22.43 -30.35
N TRP A 174 2.61 21.57 -30.32
CA TRP A 174 1.25 21.92 -29.93
C TRP A 174 0.98 21.84 -28.42
N GLY A 175 1.93 21.29 -27.62
CA GLY A 175 1.75 21.09 -26.18
C GLY A 175 2.34 19.79 -25.65
N SER A 176 1.68 19.16 -24.70
CA SER A 176 2.15 17.92 -24.07
C SER A 176 1.12 16.80 -24.06
N LEU A 177 1.60 15.55 -24.04
CA LEU A 177 0.77 14.37 -23.89
C LEU A 177 1.33 13.49 -22.77
N ASP A 178 0.48 13.05 -21.85
CA ASP A 178 0.77 12.05 -20.82
C ASP A 178 -0.25 10.91 -20.95
N ALA A 179 0.24 9.72 -21.25
CA ALA A 179 -0.58 8.52 -21.36
C ALA A 179 -0.08 7.47 -20.37
N ARG A 180 -1.01 6.78 -19.71
CA ARG A 180 -0.71 5.76 -18.71
C ARG A 180 -1.61 4.55 -18.91
N ALA A 181 -1.03 3.36 -18.75
CA ALA A 181 -1.75 2.10 -18.66
C ALA A 181 -1.24 1.33 -17.43
N TYR A 182 -2.14 0.71 -16.69
CA TYR A 182 -1.77 -0.05 -15.51
C TYR A 182 -2.66 -1.25 -15.28
N GLN A 183 -2.09 -2.23 -14.61
CA GLN A 183 -2.81 -3.38 -14.08
C GLN A 183 -2.28 -3.72 -12.69
N GLU A 184 -3.18 -4.05 -11.80
CA GLU A 184 -2.88 -4.52 -10.45
C GLU A 184 -3.70 -5.78 -10.17
N LYS A 185 -3.07 -6.77 -9.56
CA LYS A 185 -3.72 -7.95 -9.00
C LYS A 185 -3.35 -8.07 -7.54
N VAL A 186 -4.37 -8.27 -6.70
CA VAL A 186 -4.25 -8.47 -5.26
C VAL A 186 -4.97 -9.76 -4.89
N ASP A 187 -4.26 -10.64 -4.21
CA ASP A 187 -4.83 -11.80 -3.53
C ASP A 187 -4.77 -11.52 -2.02
N HIS A 188 -5.89 -11.60 -1.33
CA HIS A 188 -6.06 -11.08 0.01
C HIS A 188 -6.86 -12.06 0.87
N PHE A 189 -6.30 -12.44 2.01
CA PHE A 189 -6.97 -13.31 2.98
C PHE A 189 -7.10 -12.61 4.33
N MET A 190 -8.34 -12.53 4.81
CA MET A 190 -8.65 -12.06 6.16
C MET A 190 -9.38 -13.13 6.95
N ASP A 191 -9.11 -13.18 8.22
CA ASP A 191 -9.85 -13.98 9.20
C ASP A 191 -9.67 -13.34 10.59
N PHE A 192 -10.27 -13.94 11.59
CA PHE A 192 -9.94 -13.59 12.96
C PHE A 192 -8.56 -14.13 13.30
N GLY A 193 -7.59 -13.29 13.57
CA GLY A 193 -6.25 -13.65 13.98
C GLY A 193 -6.18 -14.27 15.38
N ALA A 194 -5.06 -14.87 15.74
CA ALA A 194 -4.92 -15.59 17.01
C ALA A 194 -5.15 -14.71 18.25
N ASP A 195 -4.86 -13.41 18.14
CA ASP A 195 -4.97 -12.44 19.24
C ASP A 195 -6.40 -11.96 19.49
N LYS A 196 -7.33 -12.25 18.59
CA LYS A 196 -8.72 -11.82 18.71
C LYS A 196 -9.47 -12.73 19.68
N ARG A 197 -10.32 -12.11 20.51
CA ARG A 197 -11.32 -12.83 21.30
C ARG A 197 -12.62 -12.86 20.52
N TYR A 198 -13.18 -14.03 20.33
CA TYR A 198 -14.35 -14.19 19.50
C TYR A 198 -15.51 -14.78 20.21
N TRP A 199 -16.65 -14.31 19.83
CA TRP A 199 -17.89 -14.99 20.01
C TRP A 199 -18.78 -14.72 18.83
N TYR A 200 -19.35 -15.77 18.32
CA TYR A 200 -20.49 -15.76 17.47
C TYR A 200 -21.62 -16.44 18.21
N GLY A 201 -22.49 -15.70 18.77
CA GLY A 201 -23.71 -16.12 19.38
C GLY A 201 -24.65 -14.95 19.42
N MET A 202 -25.92 -15.17 19.64
CA MET A 202 -26.88 -14.05 19.70
C MET A 202 -26.50 -13.02 20.77
N GLY A 203 -25.92 -13.42 21.87
CA GLY A 203 -25.43 -12.52 22.91
C GLY A 203 -24.21 -11.68 22.52
N SER A 204 -23.40 -12.15 21.56
CA SER A 204 -22.22 -11.40 21.09
C SER A 204 -22.54 -10.28 20.11
N MET A 205 -23.73 -10.27 19.57
CA MET A 205 -24.24 -9.22 18.68
C MET A 205 -24.70 -7.98 19.45
N VAL A 206 -24.87 -8.11 20.77
CA VAL A 206 -25.28 -7.02 21.62
C VAL A 206 -24.05 -6.33 22.23
N ALA A 207 -23.80 -5.07 21.88
CA ALA A 207 -22.73 -4.31 22.43
C ALA A 207 -22.88 -4.20 23.95
N GLY A 208 -21.79 -4.47 24.70
CA GLY A 208 -21.78 -4.45 26.16
C GLY A 208 -22.38 -5.69 26.83
N SER A 209 -22.77 -6.72 26.07
CA SER A 209 -23.22 -7.97 26.64
C SER A 209 -22.11 -8.67 27.42
N SER A 210 -22.40 -9.16 28.62
CA SER A 210 -21.47 -9.96 29.41
C SER A 210 -21.11 -11.29 28.74
N VAL A 211 -21.97 -11.80 27.89
CA VAL A 211 -21.72 -13.00 27.07
C VAL A 211 -20.60 -12.75 26.05
N ALA A 212 -20.46 -11.52 25.57
CA ALA A 212 -19.37 -11.15 24.67
C ALA A 212 -17.99 -11.22 25.34
N SER A 213 -17.90 -11.37 26.65
CA SER A 213 -16.65 -11.54 27.38
C SER A 213 -16.23 -12.99 27.60
N GLN A 214 -17.04 -13.95 27.16
CA GLN A 214 -16.76 -15.39 27.28
C GLN A 214 -16.26 -15.95 25.96
N PRO A 215 -15.11 -16.64 25.91
CA PRO A 215 -14.70 -17.33 24.69
C PRO A 215 -15.69 -18.43 24.32
N CYS A 216 -16.00 -18.50 23.05
CA CYS A 216 -16.71 -19.65 22.53
C CYS A 216 -15.78 -20.86 22.45
N ALA A 217 -16.14 -21.93 23.08
CA ALA A 217 -15.50 -23.23 22.88
C ALA A 217 -16.57 -24.21 22.45
N PRO A 218 -16.28 -25.11 21.58
CA PRO A 218 -15.69 -25.01 20.27
C PRO A 218 -16.66 -24.45 19.22
N ILE A 219 -16.27 -24.39 17.96
CA ILE A 219 -17.13 -23.97 16.85
C ILE A 219 -18.45 -24.72 16.89
N SER A 220 -19.56 -24.01 16.95
CA SER A 220 -20.91 -24.52 16.96
C SER A 220 -21.83 -23.60 16.16
N SER A 221 -23.10 -23.99 15.99
CA SER A 221 -24.09 -23.12 15.32
C SER A 221 -24.29 -21.75 15.98
N THR A 222 -23.88 -21.60 17.23
CA THR A 222 -23.99 -20.37 18.00
C THR A 222 -22.66 -19.70 18.30
N CYS A 223 -21.55 -20.29 17.89
CA CYS A 223 -20.21 -19.82 18.17
C CYS A 223 -19.24 -20.20 17.05
N ALA A 224 -18.61 -19.21 16.44
CA ALA A 224 -17.61 -19.40 15.40
C ALA A 224 -16.27 -18.78 15.81
N ALA A 225 -15.18 -19.47 15.53
CA ALA A 225 -13.82 -19.02 15.84
C ALA A 225 -13.13 -18.39 14.63
N GLY A 226 -13.87 -17.89 13.66
CA GLY A 226 -13.32 -17.23 12.49
C GLY A 226 -14.42 -16.78 11.52
N MET A 227 -14.01 -15.96 10.58
CA MET A 227 -14.81 -15.52 9.45
C MET A 227 -13.88 -15.44 8.23
N PRO A 228 -13.42 -16.58 7.70
CA PRO A 228 -12.45 -16.60 6.61
C PRO A 228 -13.02 -15.91 5.38
N MET A 229 -12.27 -14.97 4.85
CA MET A 229 -12.61 -14.23 3.65
C MET A 229 -11.40 -14.21 2.71
N LEU A 230 -11.52 -14.91 1.61
CA LEU A 230 -10.56 -14.88 0.51
C LEU A 230 -11.09 -13.95 -0.56
N THR A 231 -10.28 -12.97 -0.94
CA THR A 231 -10.65 -11.98 -1.95
C THR A 231 -9.54 -11.90 -3.00
N GLU A 232 -9.93 -11.94 -4.26
CA GLU A 232 -9.07 -11.60 -5.38
C GLU A 232 -9.59 -10.29 -6.00
N GLY A 233 -8.70 -9.31 -6.12
CA GLY A 233 -8.97 -8.06 -6.80
C GLY A 233 -8.08 -7.90 -8.02
N LYS A 234 -8.67 -7.51 -9.16
CA LYS A 234 -7.94 -7.18 -10.37
C LYS A 234 -8.42 -5.84 -10.89
N THR A 235 -7.53 -4.87 -10.92
CA THR A 235 -7.81 -3.53 -11.44
C THR A 235 -6.95 -3.28 -12.67
N SER A 236 -7.56 -2.76 -13.73
CA SER A 236 -6.86 -2.33 -14.94
C SER A 236 -7.36 -0.96 -15.35
N GLY A 237 -6.50 -0.11 -15.86
CA GLY A 237 -6.92 1.20 -16.31
C GLY A 237 -5.99 1.81 -17.35
N VAL A 238 -6.54 2.76 -18.07
CA VAL A 238 -5.82 3.62 -19.01
C VAL A 238 -6.24 5.06 -18.78
N SER A 239 -5.29 5.98 -18.84
CA SER A 239 -5.58 7.42 -18.80
C SER A 239 -4.74 8.15 -19.83
N VAL A 240 -5.31 9.20 -20.41
CA VAL A 240 -4.64 10.09 -21.36
C VAL A 240 -4.96 11.52 -20.95
N LYS A 241 -3.93 12.36 -20.87
CA LYS A 241 -4.03 13.79 -20.59
C LYS A 241 -3.21 14.56 -21.61
N GLY A 242 -3.79 15.62 -22.17
CA GLY A 242 -3.12 16.52 -23.09
C GLY A 242 -3.25 17.97 -22.63
N ASP A 243 -2.17 18.71 -22.69
CA ASP A 243 -2.16 20.17 -22.54
C ASP A 243 -1.90 20.76 -23.93
N VAL A 244 -2.90 21.45 -24.50
CA VAL A 244 -2.82 22.07 -25.82
C VAL A 244 -2.58 23.56 -25.67
N THR A 245 -1.49 24.07 -26.22
CA THR A 245 -1.17 25.49 -26.24
C THR A 245 -2.01 26.18 -27.32
N LEU A 246 -2.96 27.05 -26.91
CA LEU A 246 -3.84 27.78 -27.81
C LEU A 246 -3.30 29.15 -28.19
N GLY A 247 -2.28 29.64 -27.47
CA GLY A 247 -1.68 30.95 -27.68
C GLY A 247 -0.57 31.23 -26.68
N GLN A 248 -0.14 32.47 -26.56
CA GLN A 248 0.96 32.83 -25.65
C GLN A 248 0.62 32.66 -24.16
N HIS A 249 -0.67 32.70 -23.80
CA HIS A 249 -1.14 32.68 -22.40
C HIS A 249 -2.21 31.64 -22.11
N ASP A 250 -2.72 30.96 -23.15
CA ASP A 250 -3.86 30.05 -23.01
C ASP A 250 -3.44 28.59 -23.23
N VAL A 251 -3.82 27.72 -22.29
CA VAL A 251 -3.61 26.28 -22.37
C VAL A 251 -4.95 25.59 -22.14
N LEU A 252 -5.36 24.77 -23.10
CA LEU A 252 -6.50 23.87 -22.95
C LEU A 252 -6.01 22.52 -22.41
N ARG A 253 -6.50 22.12 -21.25
CA ARG A 253 -6.23 20.79 -20.68
C ARG A 253 -7.41 19.87 -20.94
N VAL A 254 -7.13 18.73 -21.57
CA VAL A 254 -8.10 17.67 -21.88
C VAL A 254 -7.60 16.36 -21.33
N GLY A 255 -8.49 15.54 -20.78
CA GLY A 255 -8.11 14.20 -20.30
C GLY A 255 -9.30 13.27 -20.25
N GLY A 256 -8.97 11.98 -20.33
CA GLY A 256 -9.92 10.88 -20.15
C GLY A 256 -9.26 9.73 -19.42
N GLU A 257 -10.08 9.01 -18.67
CA GLU A 257 -9.67 7.82 -17.93
C GLU A 257 -10.74 6.74 -18.03
N MET A 258 -10.31 5.50 -18.16
CA MET A 258 -11.14 4.32 -18.09
C MET A 258 -10.51 3.34 -17.11
N GLN A 259 -11.30 2.82 -16.18
CA GLN A 259 -10.88 1.87 -15.18
C GLN A 259 -11.87 0.72 -15.11
N GLN A 260 -11.35 -0.49 -14.92
CA GLN A 260 -12.12 -1.72 -14.73
C GLN A 260 -11.63 -2.43 -13.46
N TYR A 261 -12.59 -2.87 -12.66
CA TYR A 261 -12.41 -3.65 -11.44
C TYR A 261 -12.82 -5.09 -11.65
#